data_b1111f0e983ce66d6e1e8b3a4a2f467c
#
_entry.id   b1111f0e983ce66d6e1e8b3a4a2f467c
#
_cell.length_a   1.000
_cell.length_b   1.000
_cell.length_c   1.000
_cell.angle_alpha   90.00
_cell.angle_beta   90.00
_cell.angle_gamma   90.00
#
_symmetry.space_group_name_H-M   'P 1'
#
loop_
_entity.id
_entity.type
_entity.pdbx_description
1 polymer ?
#
loop_
_entity_poly.entity_id
_entity_poly.type
_entity_poly.pdbx_seq_one_letter_code
_entity_poly.pdbx_strand_id
1 'polypeptide(L)'
;MPRDALYEESAQPVNAEKQAKWYMVFHVLFWIFAVLTGIHLSICIFVIPVSLSGLTALGIFLFLFMWIGPLIALGLIAFLFARIRRRFNVSYDYLFVQDELRITKVFNGKKRKHLVTLTAEHILQIGYCEGTTFERTYAGLNGKKPSIMSPNREPADEKDFIHILYSTSMGKTLYIIECRKEMLEHLVLAAGRNKFVRE
;
A
#
# COMPACT_ATOMS: atom_id res chain seq x y z
N MET A 1 -25.53 21.56 -12.23
CA MET A 1 -25.07 21.10 -10.92
C MET A 1 -23.88 21.96 -10.51
N PRO A 2 -23.77 22.39 -9.27
CA PRO A 2 -22.62 23.19 -8.85
C PRO A 2 -21.34 22.37 -9.07
N ARG A 3 -20.34 22.99 -9.72
CA ARG A 3 -19.01 22.40 -10.00
C ARG A 3 -18.17 22.13 -8.73
N ASP A 4 -18.69 22.52 -7.57
CA ASP A 4 -18.00 22.44 -6.28
C ASP A 4 -18.48 21.25 -5.41
N ALA A 5 -19.11 20.23 -6.02
CA ALA A 5 -19.53 19.04 -5.28
C ALA A 5 -18.30 18.31 -4.76
N LEU A 6 -18.08 18.39 -3.47
CA LEU A 6 -17.11 17.57 -2.75
C LEU A 6 -17.74 16.21 -2.49
N TYR A 7 -17.15 15.15 -3.01
CA TYR A 7 -17.53 13.78 -2.68
C TYR A 7 -16.32 13.03 -2.13
N GLU A 8 -16.48 12.46 -0.96
CA GLU A 8 -15.42 11.69 -0.29
C GLU A 8 -15.90 10.28 -0.02
N GLU A 9 -15.08 9.32 -0.37
CA GLU A 9 -15.33 7.91 -0.10
C GLU A 9 -14.04 7.20 0.29
N SER A 10 -14.13 6.16 1.13
CA SER A 10 -12.98 5.34 1.51
C SER A 10 -13.21 3.87 1.17
N ALA A 11 -12.22 3.22 0.58
CA ALA A 11 -12.14 1.77 0.46
C ALA A 11 -11.38 1.21 1.67
N GLN A 12 -12.13 0.60 2.57
CA GLN A 12 -11.59 -0.09 3.75
C GLN A 12 -11.47 -1.59 3.48
N PRO A 13 -10.54 -2.30 4.15
CA PRO A 13 -10.47 -3.74 4.05
C PRO A 13 -11.77 -4.40 4.53
N VAL A 14 -12.31 -5.35 3.76
CA VAL A 14 -13.50 -6.14 4.17
C VAL A 14 -13.29 -6.79 5.53
N ASN A 15 -12.07 -7.23 5.85
CA ASN A 15 -11.70 -7.81 7.14
C ASN A 15 -10.90 -6.80 8.00
N ALA A 16 -11.39 -5.57 8.16
CA ALA A 16 -10.67 -4.49 8.87
C ALA A 16 -10.26 -4.87 10.30
N GLU A 17 -11.16 -5.50 11.07
CA GLU A 17 -10.86 -5.95 12.44
C GLU A 17 -9.74 -6.99 12.50
N LYS A 18 -9.78 -7.98 11.60
CA LYS A 18 -8.74 -9.01 11.50
C LYS A 18 -7.40 -8.39 11.10
N GLN A 19 -7.41 -7.46 10.16
CA GLN A 19 -6.21 -6.76 9.74
C GLN A 19 -5.64 -5.85 10.85
N ALA A 20 -6.49 -5.18 11.62
CA ALA A 20 -6.08 -4.39 12.78
C ALA A 20 -5.44 -5.27 13.88
N LYS A 21 -6.02 -6.45 14.15
CA LYS A 21 -5.44 -7.44 15.09
C LYS A 21 -4.06 -7.89 14.63
N TRP A 22 -3.90 -8.29 13.37
CA TRP A 22 -2.61 -8.69 12.81
C TRP A 22 -1.58 -7.57 12.82
N TYR A 23 -1.99 -6.35 12.50
CA TYR A 23 -1.12 -5.17 12.64
C TYR A 23 -0.60 -5.04 14.08
N MET A 24 -1.47 -5.19 15.09
CA MET A 24 -1.10 -5.08 16.49
C MET A 24 -0.12 -6.19 16.89
N VAL A 25 -0.38 -7.45 16.49
CA VAL A 25 0.52 -8.58 16.77
C VAL A 25 1.92 -8.31 16.20
N PHE A 26 2.03 -7.95 14.93
CA PHE A 26 3.33 -7.66 14.32
C PHE A 26 3.99 -6.39 14.88
N HIS A 27 3.19 -5.45 15.39
CA HIS A 27 3.71 -4.26 16.07
C HIS A 27 4.35 -4.62 17.40
N VAL A 28 3.72 -5.47 18.19
CA VAL A 28 4.26 -5.96 19.47
C VAL A 28 5.51 -6.80 19.21
N LEU A 29 5.46 -7.74 18.28
CA LEU A 29 6.62 -8.56 17.91
C LEU A 29 7.80 -7.69 17.48
N PHE A 30 7.56 -6.67 16.66
CA PHE A 30 8.62 -5.73 16.29
C PHE A 30 9.30 -5.10 17.52
N TRP A 31 8.52 -4.62 18.50
CA TRP A 31 9.09 -4.01 19.68
C TRP A 31 9.84 -5.00 20.57
N ILE A 32 9.34 -6.23 20.71
CA ILE A 32 10.05 -7.28 21.44
C ILE A 32 11.44 -7.51 20.83
N PHE A 33 11.51 -7.75 19.52
CA PHE A 33 12.79 -7.98 18.85
C PHE A 33 13.69 -6.75 18.80
N ALA A 34 13.13 -5.55 18.68
CA ALA A 34 13.90 -4.31 18.74
C ALA A 34 14.54 -4.09 20.12
N VAL A 35 13.81 -4.36 21.19
CA VAL A 35 14.33 -4.27 22.57
C VAL A 35 15.41 -5.33 22.79
N LEU A 36 15.18 -6.60 22.38
CA LEU A 36 16.19 -7.67 22.48
C LEU A 36 17.45 -7.31 21.69
N THR A 37 17.32 -6.74 20.49
CA THR A 37 18.46 -6.26 19.70
C THR A 37 19.23 -5.17 20.45
N GLY A 38 18.54 -4.22 21.08
CA GLY A 38 19.15 -3.15 21.87
C GLY A 38 19.91 -3.68 23.09
N ILE A 39 19.31 -4.61 23.83
CA ILE A 39 19.96 -5.25 24.99
C ILE A 39 21.18 -6.01 24.52
N HIS A 40 21.09 -6.85 23.50
CA HIS A 40 22.21 -7.62 22.99
C HIS A 40 23.34 -6.72 22.45
N LEU A 41 22.99 -5.62 21.75
CA LEU A 41 23.97 -4.62 21.32
C LEU A 41 24.73 -4.01 22.52
N SER A 42 24.00 -3.66 23.58
CA SER A 42 24.62 -3.12 24.80
C SER A 42 25.61 -4.12 25.41
N ILE A 43 25.23 -5.40 25.46
CA ILE A 43 26.15 -6.45 25.96
C ILE A 43 27.41 -6.57 25.08
N CYS A 44 27.24 -6.56 23.74
CA CYS A 44 28.34 -6.60 22.79
C CYS A 44 29.34 -5.46 23.00
N ILE A 45 28.87 -4.24 23.25
CA ILE A 45 29.73 -3.05 23.47
C ILE A 45 30.66 -3.24 24.70
N PHE A 46 30.15 -3.88 25.74
CA PHE A 46 30.98 -4.11 26.98
C PHE A 46 31.83 -5.36 26.92
N VAL A 47 31.30 -6.45 26.35
CA VAL A 47 31.98 -7.78 26.38
C VAL A 47 33.07 -7.90 25.32
N ILE A 48 32.83 -7.42 24.09
CA ILE A 48 33.76 -7.61 22.98
C ILE A 48 35.13 -7.00 23.25
N PRO A 49 35.27 -5.73 23.68
CA PRO A 49 36.59 -5.11 23.91
C PRO A 49 37.40 -5.81 24.97
N VAL A 50 36.73 -6.30 26.02
CA VAL A 50 37.42 -6.95 27.17
C VAL A 50 37.91 -8.36 26.82
N SER A 51 37.16 -9.09 26.00
CA SER A 51 37.40 -10.52 25.72
C SER A 51 38.30 -10.80 24.53
N LEU A 52 38.69 -9.79 23.76
CA LEU A 52 39.54 -9.97 22.57
C LEU A 52 41.04 -10.12 22.91
N SER A 53 41.46 -9.71 24.09
CA SER A 53 42.87 -9.79 24.51
C SER A 53 43.32 -11.24 24.70
N GLY A 54 44.39 -11.64 24.02
CA GLY A 54 44.99 -12.97 24.15
C GLY A 54 44.41 -14.06 23.22
N LEU A 55 43.46 -13.74 22.37
CA LEU A 55 42.91 -14.70 21.40
C LEU A 55 43.78 -14.79 20.13
N THR A 56 43.81 -15.97 19.52
CA THR A 56 44.35 -16.18 18.17
C THR A 56 43.43 -15.57 17.13
N ALA A 57 43.92 -15.33 15.91
CA ALA A 57 43.10 -14.78 14.81
C ALA A 57 41.81 -15.60 14.55
N LEU A 58 41.92 -16.93 14.58
CA LEU A 58 40.73 -17.81 14.47
C LEU A 58 39.81 -17.67 15.68
N GLY A 59 40.35 -17.54 16.88
CA GLY A 59 39.57 -17.31 18.10
C GLY A 59 38.79 -15.99 18.05
N ILE A 60 39.42 -14.92 17.58
CA ILE A 60 38.78 -13.64 17.36
C ILE A 60 37.60 -13.77 16.36
N PHE A 61 37.84 -14.44 15.22
CA PHE A 61 36.79 -14.63 14.20
C PHE A 61 35.58 -15.39 14.77
N LEU A 62 35.81 -16.52 15.44
CA LEU A 62 34.74 -17.33 16.03
C LEU A 62 34.00 -16.57 17.14
N PHE A 63 34.74 -15.83 17.98
CA PHE A 63 34.17 -15.02 19.04
C PHE A 63 33.26 -13.90 18.46
N LEU A 64 33.74 -13.15 17.48
CA LEU A 64 32.94 -12.10 16.81
C LEU A 64 31.73 -12.69 16.11
N PHE A 65 31.87 -13.84 15.43
CA PHE A 65 30.74 -14.52 14.79
C PHE A 65 29.66 -14.91 15.80
N MET A 66 30.08 -15.42 16.98
CA MET A 66 29.15 -15.83 18.04
C MET A 66 28.39 -14.65 18.65
N TRP A 67 28.98 -13.45 18.72
CA TRP A 67 28.34 -12.25 19.27
C TRP A 67 27.62 -11.39 18.22
N ILE A 68 28.23 -11.19 17.09
CA ILE A 68 27.67 -10.33 16.03
C ILE A 68 26.58 -11.07 15.22
N GLY A 69 26.73 -12.39 15.05
CA GLY A 69 25.74 -13.20 14.30
C GLY A 69 24.32 -13.08 14.87
N PRO A 70 24.07 -13.33 16.15
CA PRO A 70 22.79 -13.16 16.79
C PRO A 70 22.27 -11.70 16.73
N LEU A 71 23.15 -10.70 16.84
CA LEU A 71 22.78 -9.28 16.72
C LEU A 71 22.18 -8.98 15.35
N ILE A 72 22.84 -9.43 14.27
CA ILE A 72 22.36 -9.28 12.91
C ILE A 72 21.04 -10.03 12.72
N ALA A 73 20.93 -11.26 13.22
CA ALA A 73 19.73 -12.07 13.10
C ALA A 73 18.52 -11.40 13.78
N LEU A 74 18.68 -10.93 15.03
CA LEU A 74 17.64 -10.22 15.77
C LEU A 74 17.22 -8.93 15.05
N GLY A 75 18.18 -8.15 14.55
CA GLY A 75 17.92 -6.93 13.77
C GLY A 75 17.15 -7.20 12.48
N LEU A 76 17.52 -8.26 11.74
CA LEU A 76 16.81 -8.69 10.53
C LEU A 76 15.37 -9.12 10.83
N ILE A 77 15.15 -9.88 11.92
CA ILE A 77 13.81 -10.30 12.34
C ILE A 77 12.97 -9.07 12.70
N ALA A 78 13.51 -8.13 13.48
CA ALA A 78 12.83 -6.88 13.80
C ALA A 78 12.49 -6.09 12.53
N PHE A 79 13.42 -5.97 11.59
CA PHE A 79 13.19 -5.31 10.30
C PHE A 79 12.08 -6.00 9.48
N LEU A 80 12.06 -7.34 9.44
CA LEU A 80 11.00 -8.09 8.75
C LEU A 80 9.63 -7.80 9.36
N PHE A 81 9.49 -7.81 10.69
CA PHE A 81 8.23 -7.46 11.33
C PHE A 81 7.83 -6.01 11.09
N ALA A 82 8.78 -5.06 11.08
CA ALA A 82 8.52 -3.68 10.71
C ALA A 82 7.99 -3.54 9.28
N ARG A 83 8.47 -4.37 8.36
CA ARG A 83 8.03 -4.37 6.96
C ARG A 83 6.65 -5.04 6.80
N ILE A 84 6.44 -6.18 7.47
CA ILE A 84 5.19 -6.95 7.40
C ILE A 84 4.03 -6.12 7.96
N ARG A 85 4.17 -5.49 9.14
CA ARG A 85 3.11 -4.69 9.77
C ARG A 85 2.59 -3.55 8.88
N ARG A 86 3.46 -2.99 8.01
CA ARG A 86 3.06 -1.91 7.08
C ARG A 86 2.11 -2.37 5.97
N ARG A 87 1.94 -3.68 5.78
CA ARG A 87 1.03 -4.25 4.77
C ARG A 87 -0.39 -4.45 5.31
N PHE A 88 -0.55 -4.45 6.63
CA PHE A 88 -1.84 -4.60 7.29
C PHE A 88 -2.49 -3.26 7.57
N ASN A 89 -3.82 -3.27 7.67
CA ASN A 89 -4.65 -2.11 8.00
C ASN A 89 -4.40 -0.91 7.08
N VAL A 90 -4.46 -1.19 5.78
CA VAL A 90 -4.32 -0.19 4.72
C VAL A 90 -5.69 0.09 4.13
N SER A 91 -6.06 1.36 3.99
CA SER A 91 -7.24 1.83 3.29
C SER A 91 -6.88 2.86 2.22
N TYR A 92 -7.83 3.17 1.35
CA TYR A 92 -7.67 4.19 0.34
C TYR A 92 -8.81 5.20 0.47
N ASP A 93 -8.47 6.49 0.51
CA ASP A 93 -9.43 7.58 0.49
C ASP A 93 -9.49 8.17 -0.92
N TYR A 94 -10.68 8.29 -1.45
CA TYR A 94 -10.98 8.90 -2.73
C TYR A 94 -11.69 10.22 -2.47
N LEU A 95 -11.14 11.29 -2.95
CA LEU A 95 -11.70 12.64 -2.84
C LEU A 95 -11.93 13.17 -4.25
N PHE A 96 -13.19 13.37 -4.62
CA PHE A 96 -13.56 13.99 -5.87
C PHE A 96 -13.96 15.45 -5.65
N VAL A 97 -13.23 16.37 -6.25
CA VAL A 97 -13.43 17.82 -6.11
C VAL A 97 -12.96 18.53 -7.39
N GLN A 98 -13.75 19.47 -7.90
CA GLN A 98 -13.40 20.31 -9.05
C GLN A 98 -12.88 19.50 -10.25
N ASP A 99 -13.61 18.44 -10.63
CA ASP A 99 -13.28 17.52 -11.73
C ASP A 99 -11.95 16.77 -11.55
N GLU A 100 -11.42 16.71 -10.32
CA GLU A 100 -10.23 15.93 -9.95
C GLU A 100 -10.58 14.82 -8.98
N LEU A 101 -10.12 13.61 -9.27
CA LEU A 101 -10.12 12.48 -8.33
C LEU A 101 -8.75 12.37 -7.67
N ARG A 102 -8.67 12.67 -6.39
CA ARG A 102 -7.46 12.53 -5.57
C ARG A 102 -7.50 11.21 -4.82
N ILE A 103 -6.49 10.39 -5.01
CA ILE A 103 -6.38 9.08 -4.37
C ILE A 103 -5.27 9.12 -3.34
N THR A 104 -5.64 8.83 -2.10
CA THR A 104 -4.73 8.84 -0.95
C THR A 104 -4.73 7.48 -0.27
N LYS A 105 -3.55 6.92 -0.04
CA LYS A 105 -3.37 5.69 0.72
C LYS A 105 -3.20 6.00 2.19
N VAL A 106 -4.00 5.35 3.03
CA VAL A 106 -3.98 5.54 4.48
C VAL A 106 -3.44 4.29 5.15
N PHE A 107 -2.44 4.47 6.01
CA PHE A 107 -1.82 3.41 6.77
C PHE A 107 -2.29 3.49 8.22
N ASN A 108 -2.94 2.43 8.70
CA ASN A 108 -3.41 2.29 10.08
C ASN A 108 -4.27 3.48 10.57
N GLY A 109 -5.07 4.07 9.70
CA GLY A 109 -5.93 5.22 10.01
C GLY A 109 -5.20 6.52 10.37
N LYS A 110 -3.86 6.54 10.37
CA LYS A 110 -3.07 7.68 10.87
C LYS A 110 -2.23 8.35 9.80
N LYS A 111 -1.43 7.57 9.05
CA LYS A 111 -0.49 8.12 8.07
C LYS A 111 -1.11 8.12 6.69
N ARG A 112 -1.29 9.27 6.11
CA ARG A 112 -1.80 9.47 4.75
C ARG A 112 -0.65 9.68 3.78
N LYS A 113 -0.72 9.03 2.61
CA LYS A 113 0.22 9.22 1.49
C LYS A 113 -0.59 9.48 0.24
N HIS A 114 -0.49 10.69 -0.30
CA HIS A 114 -1.05 11.00 -1.61
C HIS A 114 -0.37 10.12 -2.68
N LEU A 115 -1.17 9.49 -3.54
CA LEU A 115 -0.68 8.61 -4.61
C LEU A 115 -0.77 9.28 -5.97
N VAL A 116 -1.96 9.76 -6.33
CA VAL A 116 -2.22 10.33 -7.65
C VAL A 116 -3.43 11.26 -7.59
N THR A 117 -3.40 12.27 -8.47
CA THR A 117 -4.57 13.09 -8.83
C THR A 117 -4.91 12.81 -10.27
N LEU A 118 -6.14 12.44 -10.55
CA LEU A 118 -6.67 12.16 -11.88
C LEU A 118 -7.64 13.26 -12.26
N THR A 119 -7.29 14.09 -13.23
CA THR A 119 -8.15 15.13 -13.79
C THR A 119 -9.11 14.50 -14.79
N ALA A 120 -10.39 14.81 -14.71
CA ALA A 120 -11.44 14.23 -15.54
C ALA A 120 -11.18 14.41 -17.05
N GLU A 121 -10.55 15.50 -17.44
CA GLU A 121 -10.20 15.82 -18.83
C GLU A 121 -9.30 14.74 -19.46
N HIS A 122 -8.33 14.22 -18.70
CA HIS A 122 -7.35 13.22 -19.16
C HIS A 122 -7.83 11.77 -19.01
N ILE A 123 -9.04 11.55 -18.49
CA ILE A 123 -9.66 10.23 -18.47
C ILE A 123 -10.09 9.88 -19.90
N LEU A 124 -9.61 8.71 -20.36
CA LEU A 124 -9.94 8.19 -21.70
C LEU A 124 -11.17 7.27 -21.66
N GLN A 125 -11.27 6.45 -20.61
CA GLN A 125 -12.32 5.45 -20.46
C GLN A 125 -12.58 5.16 -19.00
N ILE A 126 -13.84 4.91 -18.66
CA ILE A 126 -14.29 4.41 -17.35
C ILE A 126 -15.19 3.20 -17.61
N GLY A 127 -15.10 2.16 -16.78
CA GLY A 127 -15.99 1.00 -16.87
C GLY A 127 -15.81 0.08 -15.67
N TYR A 128 -16.68 -0.94 -15.59
CA TYR A 128 -16.54 -1.99 -14.58
C TYR A 128 -15.34 -2.89 -14.88
N CYS A 129 -14.75 -3.49 -13.84
CA CYS A 129 -13.63 -4.41 -14.01
C CYS A 129 -14.06 -5.83 -14.43
N GLU A 130 -15.36 -6.03 -14.67
CA GLU A 130 -15.93 -7.27 -15.15
C GLU A 130 -16.22 -7.12 -16.65
N GLY A 131 -15.98 -8.22 -17.42
CA GLY A 131 -16.37 -8.31 -18.82
C GLY A 131 -15.28 -8.06 -19.86
N THR A 132 -15.70 -8.15 -21.12
CA THR A 132 -14.79 -8.19 -22.29
C THR A 132 -14.11 -6.86 -22.57
N THR A 133 -14.72 -5.76 -22.18
CA THR A 133 -14.16 -4.42 -22.37
C THR A 133 -12.96 -4.17 -21.46
N PHE A 134 -13.04 -4.62 -20.21
CA PHE A 134 -11.88 -4.56 -19.29
C PHE A 134 -10.71 -5.37 -19.83
N GLU A 135 -10.97 -6.61 -20.29
CA GLU A 135 -9.93 -7.48 -20.86
C GLU A 135 -9.23 -6.85 -22.08
N ARG A 136 -10.00 -6.26 -22.99
CA ARG A 136 -9.45 -5.53 -24.16
C ARG A 136 -8.62 -4.33 -23.75
N THR A 137 -9.10 -3.54 -22.78
CA THR A 137 -8.38 -2.37 -22.26
C THR A 137 -7.08 -2.79 -21.58
N TYR A 138 -7.13 -3.88 -20.80
CA TYR A 138 -5.95 -4.44 -20.14
C TYR A 138 -4.92 -4.98 -21.15
N ALA A 139 -5.37 -5.73 -22.16
CA ALA A 139 -4.51 -6.22 -23.23
C ALA A 139 -3.81 -5.08 -24.00
N GLY A 140 -4.52 -3.94 -24.18
CA GLY A 140 -3.98 -2.74 -24.84
C GLY A 140 -2.89 -2.00 -24.06
N LEU A 141 -2.59 -2.39 -22.83
CA LEU A 141 -1.51 -1.79 -22.01
C LEU A 141 -0.11 -2.32 -22.33
N ASN A 142 0.03 -3.23 -23.31
CA ASN A 142 1.32 -3.78 -23.73
C ASN A 142 2.17 -4.31 -22.55
N GLY A 143 1.54 -5.07 -21.66
CA GLY A 143 2.20 -5.69 -20.50
C GLY A 143 2.41 -4.80 -19.28
N LYS A 144 1.99 -3.53 -19.30
CA LYS A 144 1.98 -2.69 -18.10
C LYS A 144 0.91 -3.19 -17.13
N LYS A 145 1.30 -3.37 -15.87
CA LYS A 145 0.36 -3.78 -14.81
C LYS A 145 -0.55 -2.62 -14.40
N PRO A 146 -1.85 -2.89 -14.14
CA PRO A 146 -2.76 -1.87 -13.62
C PRO A 146 -2.35 -1.46 -12.21
N SER A 147 -2.60 -0.20 -11.89
CA SER A 147 -2.40 0.36 -10.55
C SER A 147 -3.66 0.12 -9.72
N ILE A 148 -3.64 -0.93 -8.87
CA ILE A 148 -4.75 -1.27 -8.00
C ILE A 148 -4.73 -0.33 -6.78
N MET A 149 -5.80 0.44 -6.62
CA MET A 149 -5.97 1.44 -5.57
C MET A 149 -7.03 1.02 -4.54
N SER A 150 -7.23 -0.29 -4.34
CA SER A 150 -8.09 -0.88 -3.32
C SER A 150 -7.30 -1.82 -2.42
N PRO A 151 -7.68 -1.98 -1.14
CA PRO A 151 -7.10 -2.96 -0.24
C PRO A 151 -7.68 -4.37 -0.45
N ASN A 152 -8.79 -4.50 -1.19
CA ASN A 152 -9.60 -5.69 -1.31
C ASN A 152 -9.29 -6.45 -2.61
N ARG A 153 -9.55 -7.76 -2.60
CA ARG A 153 -9.51 -8.62 -3.80
C ARG A 153 -10.88 -8.75 -4.45
N GLU A 154 -11.92 -8.66 -3.65
CA GLU A 154 -13.33 -8.63 -4.03
C GLU A 154 -13.92 -7.33 -3.50
N PRO A 155 -14.86 -6.69 -4.20
CA PRO A 155 -15.43 -5.44 -3.74
C PRO A 155 -16.17 -5.63 -2.42
N ALA A 156 -16.14 -4.63 -1.56
CA ALA A 156 -16.95 -4.60 -0.35
C ALA A 156 -18.42 -4.43 -0.70
N ASP A 157 -19.31 -4.69 0.28
CA ASP A 157 -20.75 -4.53 0.10
C ASP A 157 -21.10 -3.15 -0.46
N GLU A 158 -22.02 -3.10 -1.42
CA GLU A 158 -22.50 -1.89 -2.13
C GLU A 158 -21.43 -1.17 -2.96
N LYS A 159 -20.28 -1.81 -3.24
CA LYS A 159 -19.20 -1.26 -4.06
C LYS A 159 -18.88 -2.16 -5.25
N ASP A 160 -18.33 -1.54 -6.28
CA ASP A 160 -17.87 -2.23 -7.48
C ASP A 160 -16.41 -1.87 -7.77
N PHE A 161 -15.68 -2.76 -8.41
CA PHE A 161 -14.39 -2.40 -9.00
C PHE A 161 -14.59 -1.72 -10.34
N ILE A 162 -14.00 -0.53 -10.43
CA ILE A 162 -14.08 0.32 -11.61
C ILE A 162 -12.68 0.54 -12.14
N HIS A 163 -12.52 0.42 -13.45
CA HIS A 163 -11.29 0.76 -14.13
C HIS A 163 -11.38 2.16 -14.74
N ILE A 164 -10.28 2.90 -14.63
CA ILE A 164 -10.09 4.22 -15.21
C ILE A 164 -8.85 4.17 -16.09
N LEU A 165 -9.03 4.27 -17.40
CA LEU A 165 -7.92 4.43 -18.35
C LEU A 165 -7.56 5.91 -18.41
N TYR A 166 -6.35 6.24 -18.02
CA TYR A 166 -5.88 7.61 -17.89
C TYR A 166 -4.70 7.89 -18.80
N SER A 167 -4.70 9.04 -19.46
CA SER A 167 -3.61 9.51 -20.30
C SER A 167 -2.59 10.27 -19.46
N THR A 168 -1.32 9.84 -19.51
CA THR A 168 -0.21 10.54 -18.88
C THR A 168 0.80 10.97 -19.92
N SER A 169 1.73 11.86 -19.57
CA SER A 169 2.87 12.22 -20.43
C SER A 169 3.74 11.02 -20.85
N MET A 170 3.72 9.95 -20.04
CA MET A 170 4.47 8.69 -20.27
C MET A 170 3.64 7.61 -20.95
N GLY A 171 2.43 7.93 -21.43
CA GLY A 171 1.50 7.01 -22.08
C GLY A 171 0.25 6.71 -21.25
N LYS A 172 -0.41 5.59 -21.55
CA LYS A 172 -1.65 5.20 -20.89
C LYS A 172 -1.37 4.42 -19.62
N THR A 173 -2.14 4.69 -18.56
CA THR A 173 -2.10 3.96 -17.28
C THR A 173 -3.52 3.57 -16.90
N LEU A 174 -3.69 2.34 -16.43
CA LEU A 174 -4.96 1.82 -15.96
C LEU A 174 -4.97 1.82 -14.43
N TYR A 175 -5.93 2.53 -13.85
CA TYR A 175 -6.20 2.55 -12.42
C TYR A 175 -7.42 1.71 -12.12
N ILE A 176 -7.40 0.95 -11.03
CA ILE A 176 -8.54 0.19 -10.53
C ILE A 176 -8.86 0.75 -9.15
N ILE A 177 -10.08 1.25 -8.98
CA ILE A 177 -10.61 1.77 -7.72
C ILE A 177 -11.82 0.96 -7.30
N GLU A 178 -12.15 1.00 -6.02
CA GLU A 178 -13.31 0.37 -5.43
C GLU A 178 -14.24 1.45 -4.88
N CYS A 179 -15.37 1.68 -5.53
CA CYS A 179 -16.26 2.76 -5.16
C CYS A 179 -17.73 2.40 -5.32
N ARG A 180 -18.60 3.21 -4.72
CA ARG A 180 -20.04 3.16 -4.87
C ARG A 180 -20.49 3.78 -6.20
N LYS A 181 -21.73 3.51 -6.56
CA LYS A 181 -22.34 4.05 -7.79
C LYS A 181 -22.37 5.58 -7.83
N GLU A 182 -22.53 6.24 -6.68
CA GLU A 182 -22.53 7.69 -6.57
C GLU A 182 -21.19 8.29 -7.01
N MET A 183 -20.07 7.73 -6.56
CA MET A 183 -18.74 8.16 -7.01
C MET A 183 -18.55 7.96 -8.50
N LEU A 184 -19.00 6.81 -9.02
CA LEU A 184 -18.96 6.52 -10.46
C LEU A 184 -19.75 7.54 -11.25
N GLU A 185 -20.95 7.91 -10.79
CA GLU A 185 -21.79 8.92 -11.46
C GLU A 185 -21.08 10.28 -11.51
N HIS A 186 -20.46 10.72 -10.43
CA HIS A 186 -19.68 11.96 -10.41
C HIS A 186 -18.51 11.91 -11.39
N LEU A 187 -17.78 10.81 -11.43
CA LEU A 187 -16.65 10.63 -12.36
C LEU A 187 -17.12 10.64 -13.82
N VAL A 188 -18.22 9.95 -14.13
CA VAL A 188 -18.78 9.87 -15.48
C VAL A 188 -19.34 11.22 -15.95
N LEU A 189 -19.96 11.97 -15.04
CA LEU A 189 -20.46 13.31 -15.35
C LEU A 189 -19.32 14.28 -15.67
N ALA A 190 -18.25 14.24 -14.89
CA ALA A 190 -17.08 15.10 -15.07
C ALA A 190 -16.24 14.71 -16.30
N ALA A 191 -15.98 13.42 -16.49
CA ALA A 191 -15.19 12.95 -17.63
C ALA A 191 -15.93 12.99 -18.96
N GLY A 192 -17.29 12.93 -18.92
CA GLY A 192 -18.16 12.85 -20.08
C GLY A 192 -18.75 11.43 -20.25
N ARG A 193 -20.07 11.37 -20.44
CA ARG A 193 -20.83 10.10 -20.54
C ARG A 193 -20.38 9.20 -21.69
N ASN A 194 -19.81 9.76 -22.75
CA ASN A 194 -19.26 9.03 -23.88
C ASN A 194 -18.00 8.21 -23.55
N LYS A 195 -17.34 8.49 -22.43
CA LYS A 195 -16.16 7.75 -21.97
C LYS A 195 -16.53 6.57 -21.06
N PHE A 196 -17.81 6.47 -20.66
CA PHE A 196 -18.29 5.36 -19.86
C PHE A 196 -18.74 4.21 -20.75
N VAL A 197 -18.13 3.05 -20.55
CA VAL A 197 -18.49 1.81 -21.26
C VAL A 197 -19.29 0.91 -20.34
N ARG A 198 -20.55 0.68 -20.72
CA ARG A 198 -21.42 -0.36 -20.14
C ARG A 198 -21.22 -1.63 -20.96
N GLU A 199 -21.11 -2.74 -20.30
CA GLU A 199 -21.32 -4.05 -20.92
C GLU A 199 -22.76 -4.46 -20.84
#